data_e0176b9e917cee0d25654050f2325a49
#
_entry.id   e0176b9e917cee0d25654050f2325a49
#
_cell.length_a   1.000
_cell.length_b   1.000
_cell.length_c   1.000
_cell.angle_alpha   90.00
_cell.angle_beta   90.00
_cell.angle_gamma   90.00
#
_symmetry.space_group_name_H-M   'P 1'
#
loop_
_entity.id
_entity.type
_entity.pdbx_description
1 polymer ?
#
loop_
_entity_poly.entity_id
_entity_poly.type
_entity_poly.pdbx_seq_one_letter_code
_entity_poly.pdbx_strand_id
1 'polypeptide(L)'
;AALAEKFSARYSRYADDMVFSGPAHLRTNFASLHGWVRGIASDEGFVLHPEKTRRMPSHKQQRVTGLIVNETPNLPRKAYDQLRAELHQLSRQSSVPRALKEKLQGRVAWACDAVSPSRREKLRAMLAQIPFASA
;
A
#
# COMPACT_ATOMS: atom_id res chain seq x y z
N ALA A 1 -5.09 -18.01 11.50
CA ALA A 1 -6.53 -17.99 11.70
C ALA A 1 -6.88 -18.09 13.19
N ALA A 2 -6.64 -19.19 13.90
CA ALA A 2 -7.07 -19.39 15.30
C ALA A 2 -6.66 -18.27 16.28
N LEU A 3 -5.43 -17.74 16.19
CA LEU A 3 -5.01 -16.63 17.04
C LEU A 3 -5.83 -15.36 16.79
N ALA A 4 -6.13 -15.03 15.55
CA ALA A 4 -6.94 -13.86 15.20
C ALA A 4 -8.36 -13.97 15.77
N GLU A 5 -8.97 -15.14 15.66
CA GLU A 5 -10.30 -15.44 16.24
C GLU A 5 -10.33 -15.22 17.75
N LYS A 6 -9.31 -15.69 18.48
CA LYS A 6 -9.16 -15.47 19.93
C LYS A 6 -9.22 -13.98 20.32
N PHE A 7 -8.75 -13.10 19.45
CA PHE A 7 -8.74 -11.64 19.66
C PHE A 7 -9.88 -10.92 18.91
N SER A 8 -10.84 -11.65 18.34
CA SER A 8 -11.93 -11.11 17.49
C SER A 8 -11.36 -10.21 16.36
N ALA A 9 -10.20 -10.61 15.82
CA ALA A 9 -9.48 -9.90 14.79
C ALA A 9 -9.57 -10.62 13.44
N ARG A 10 -9.42 -9.87 12.37
CA ARG A 10 -9.15 -10.41 11.04
C ARG A 10 -7.64 -10.44 10.82
N TYR A 11 -7.17 -11.51 10.24
CA TYR A 11 -5.77 -11.68 9.86
C TYR A 11 -5.62 -11.66 8.35
N SER A 12 -4.63 -10.93 7.87
CA SER A 12 -4.16 -11.01 6.49
C SER A 12 -2.65 -11.03 6.45
N ARG A 13 -2.09 -11.61 5.40
CA ARG A 13 -0.66 -11.71 5.19
C ARG A 13 -0.31 -11.41 3.74
N TYR A 14 0.73 -10.63 3.54
CA TYR A 14 1.34 -10.40 2.25
C TYR A 14 2.86 -10.61 2.40
N ALA A 15 3.37 -11.68 1.79
CA ALA A 15 4.74 -12.15 1.97
C ALA A 15 5.11 -12.27 3.47
N ASP A 16 6.00 -11.41 3.96
CA ASP A 16 6.45 -11.31 5.35
C ASP A 16 5.64 -10.32 6.22
N ASP A 17 4.78 -9.51 5.61
CA ASP A 17 3.93 -8.57 6.34
C ASP A 17 2.67 -9.26 6.89
N MET A 18 2.50 -9.24 8.20
CA MET A 18 1.32 -9.74 8.91
C MET A 18 0.47 -8.58 9.42
N VAL A 19 -0.83 -8.59 9.11
CA VAL A 19 -1.76 -7.54 9.54
C VAL A 19 -2.91 -8.16 10.34
N PHE A 20 -3.13 -7.61 11.53
CA PHE A 20 -4.29 -7.89 12.38
C PHE A 20 -5.17 -6.65 12.45
N SER A 21 -6.42 -6.76 12.03
CA SER A 21 -7.39 -5.67 12.08
C SER A 21 -8.62 -6.12 12.87
N GLY A 22 -9.22 -5.19 13.62
CA GLY A 22 -10.36 -5.54 14.44
C GLY A 22 -10.86 -4.36 15.28
N PRO A 23 -11.80 -4.62 16.19
CA PRO A 23 -12.43 -3.61 17.02
C PRO A 23 -11.46 -2.95 18.02
N ALA A 24 -11.95 -1.89 18.68
CA ALA A 24 -11.13 -1.04 19.55
C ALA A 24 -10.37 -1.78 20.67
N HIS A 25 -10.93 -2.88 21.18
CA HIS A 25 -10.28 -3.69 22.22
C HIS A 25 -8.98 -4.37 21.75
N LEU A 26 -8.78 -4.53 20.43
CA LEU A 26 -7.50 -5.03 19.90
C LEU A 26 -6.34 -4.11 20.28
N ARG A 27 -6.60 -2.82 20.44
CA ARG A 27 -5.61 -1.83 20.88
C ARG A 27 -5.16 -2.08 22.33
N THR A 28 -6.09 -2.38 23.23
CA THR A 28 -5.78 -2.66 24.65
C THR A 28 -5.09 -4.01 24.81
N ASN A 29 -5.42 -4.97 23.95
CA ASN A 29 -4.84 -6.31 23.96
C ASN A 29 -3.58 -6.45 23.08
N PHE A 30 -3.04 -5.34 22.57
CA PHE A 30 -1.91 -5.37 21.65
C PHE A 30 -0.69 -6.11 22.21
N ALA A 31 -0.31 -5.86 23.47
CA ALA A 31 0.85 -6.50 24.06
C ALA A 31 0.70 -8.02 24.11
N SER A 32 -0.48 -8.51 24.48
CA SER A 32 -0.81 -9.94 24.50
C SER A 32 -0.78 -10.54 23.09
N LEU A 33 -1.47 -9.93 22.12
CA LEU A 33 -1.45 -10.38 20.73
C LEU A 33 -0.03 -10.42 20.16
N HIS A 34 0.75 -9.34 20.36
CA HIS A 34 2.12 -9.27 19.89
C HIS A 34 3.01 -10.34 20.52
N GLY A 35 2.83 -10.62 21.82
CA GLY A 35 3.54 -11.71 22.52
C GLY A 35 3.25 -13.07 21.90
N TRP A 36 1.97 -13.39 21.63
CA TRP A 36 1.58 -14.62 20.96
C TRP A 36 2.14 -14.73 19.53
N VAL A 37 2.05 -13.66 18.74
CA VAL A 37 2.61 -13.65 17.38
C VAL A 37 4.11 -13.88 17.40
N ARG A 38 4.82 -13.23 18.33
CA ARG A 38 6.27 -13.41 18.50
C ARG A 38 6.64 -14.85 18.88
N GLY A 39 5.90 -15.46 19.81
CA GLY A 39 6.11 -16.87 20.20
C GLY A 39 5.94 -17.79 19.01
N ILE A 40 4.78 -17.72 18.31
CA ILE A 40 4.51 -18.54 17.13
C ILE A 40 5.55 -18.34 16.04
N ALA A 41 5.96 -17.10 15.76
CA ALA A 41 6.99 -16.83 14.77
C ALA A 41 8.35 -17.45 15.17
N SER A 42 8.71 -17.35 16.44
CA SER A 42 9.95 -17.95 16.97
C SER A 42 9.95 -19.48 16.87
N ASP A 43 8.81 -20.12 17.16
CA ASP A 43 8.65 -21.58 17.04
C ASP A 43 8.82 -22.05 15.60
N GLU A 44 8.45 -21.20 14.62
CA GLU A 44 8.63 -21.45 13.19
C GLU A 44 9.98 -20.93 12.62
N GLY A 45 10.91 -20.51 13.49
CA GLY A 45 12.25 -20.05 13.12
C GLY A 45 12.32 -18.62 12.57
N PHE A 46 11.26 -17.79 12.76
CA PHE A 46 11.23 -16.41 12.31
C PHE A 46 11.40 -15.43 13.47
N VAL A 47 12.01 -14.28 13.20
CA VAL A 47 12.16 -13.18 14.16
C VAL A 47 11.36 -11.97 13.72
N LEU A 48 10.48 -11.47 14.59
CA LEU A 48 9.75 -10.23 14.32
C LEU A 48 10.70 -9.03 14.42
N HIS A 49 10.66 -8.16 13.41
CA HIS A 49 11.45 -6.93 13.43
C HIS A 49 10.76 -5.87 14.31
N PRO A 50 11.34 -5.47 15.43
CA PRO A 50 10.66 -4.61 16.41
C PRO A 50 10.30 -3.23 15.85
N GLU A 51 11.16 -2.63 15.03
CA GLU A 51 10.92 -1.31 14.43
C GLU A 51 9.87 -1.31 13.32
N LYS A 52 9.57 -2.48 12.71
CA LYS A 52 8.53 -2.62 11.70
C LYS A 52 7.15 -2.87 12.32
N THR A 53 7.08 -3.31 13.58
CA THR A 53 5.81 -3.54 14.27
C THR A 53 5.12 -2.21 14.58
N ARG A 54 3.92 -2.01 14.01
CA ARG A 54 3.20 -0.73 14.11
C ARG A 54 1.77 -0.92 14.59
N ARG A 55 1.31 0.00 15.43
CA ARG A 55 -0.10 0.16 15.78
C ARG A 55 -0.68 1.32 14.98
N MET A 56 -1.77 1.06 14.27
CA MET A 56 -2.41 2.04 13.40
C MET A 56 -3.87 2.23 13.85
N PRO A 57 -4.14 3.10 14.84
CA PRO A 57 -5.51 3.36 15.29
C PRO A 57 -6.32 4.08 14.21
N SER A 58 -7.66 3.94 14.25
CA SER A 58 -8.58 4.46 13.22
C SER A 58 -8.52 5.98 12.99
N HIS A 59 -8.17 6.76 14.04
CA HIS A 59 -8.01 8.21 13.94
C HIS A 59 -6.67 8.64 13.30
N LYS A 60 -5.78 7.70 12.98
CA LYS A 60 -4.53 7.94 12.25
C LYS A 60 -4.57 7.24 10.91
N GLN A 61 -3.65 7.63 10.03
CA GLN A 61 -3.50 6.97 8.74
C GLN A 61 -3.09 5.50 8.93
N GLN A 62 -3.95 4.59 8.46
CA GLN A 62 -3.67 3.16 8.42
C GLN A 62 -3.08 2.82 7.06
N ARG A 63 -1.85 2.30 7.05
CA ARG A 63 -1.12 2.01 5.81
C ARG A 63 -0.69 0.55 5.78
N VAL A 64 -1.16 -0.17 4.77
CA VAL A 64 -0.84 -1.60 4.53
C VAL A 64 -0.33 -1.74 3.10
N THR A 65 0.81 -2.40 2.90
CA THR A 65 1.45 -2.63 1.59
C THR A 65 1.55 -1.36 0.71
N GLY A 66 1.75 -0.20 1.36
CA GLY A 66 1.87 1.08 0.65
C GLY A 66 0.56 1.82 0.42
N LEU A 67 -0.60 1.19 0.64
CA LEU A 67 -1.92 1.79 0.50
C LEU A 67 -2.47 2.30 1.84
N ILE A 68 -3.28 3.34 1.79
CA ILE A 68 -4.11 3.78 2.91
C ILE A 68 -5.38 2.94 2.91
N VAL A 69 -5.77 2.40 4.07
CA VAL A 69 -6.89 1.44 4.19
C VAL A 69 -7.92 1.83 5.25
N ASN A 70 -8.00 3.11 5.61
CA ASN A 70 -8.93 3.56 6.68
C ASN A 70 -10.40 3.26 6.35
N GLU A 71 -10.89 3.66 5.19
CA GLU A 71 -12.26 3.45 4.73
C GLU A 71 -12.27 2.67 3.43
N THR A 72 -11.64 3.22 2.41
CA THR A 72 -11.44 2.58 1.12
C THR A 72 -9.96 2.59 0.77
N PRO A 73 -9.44 1.55 0.09
CA PRO A 73 -8.07 1.56 -0.37
C PRO A 73 -7.77 2.81 -1.20
N ASN A 74 -6.67 3.48 -0.91
CA ASN A 74 -6.25 4.67 -1.63
C ASN A 74 -4.73 4.82 -1.61
N LEU A 75 -4.18 5.58 -2.55
CA LEU A 75 -2.79 5.98 -2.50
C LEU A 75 -2.56 7.09 -1.46
N PRO A 76 -1.42 7.09 -0.75
CA PRO A 76 -0.97 8.25 -0.01
C PRO A 76 -0.94 9.48 -0.94
N ARG A 77 -1.45 10.62 -0.46
CA ARG A 77 -1.54 11.86 -1.26
C ARG A 77 -0.20 12.21 -1.91
N LYS A 78 0.88 12.13 -1.14
CA LYS A 78 2.25 12.41 -1.65
C LYS A 78 2.63 11.49 -2.82
N ALA A 79 2.30 10.20 -2.75
CA ALA A 79 2.61 9.24 -3.81
C ALA A 79 1.80 9.53 -5.09
N TYR A 80 0.52 9.87 -4.94
CA TYR A 80 -0.33 10.28 -6.06
C TYR A 80 0.18 11.57 -6.71
N ASP A 81 0.50 12.59 -5.90
CA ASP A 81 0.97 13.89 -6.40
C ASP A 81 2.34 13.76 -7.07
N GLN A 82 3.24 12.93 -6.55
CA GLN A 82 4.54 12.64 -7.18
C GLN A 82 4.36 11.95 -8.54
N LEU A 83 3.51 10.91 -8.63
CA LEU A 83 3.23 10.25 -9.91
C LEU A 83 2.63 11.22 -10.92
N ARG A 84 1.66 12.03 -10.50
CA ARG A 84 1.03 13.05 -11.35
C ARG A 84 2.04 14.08 -11.85
N ALA A 85 2.92 14.58 -10.97
CA ALA A 85 3.95 15.56 -11.34
C ALA A 85 4.94 14.98 -12.37
N GLU A 86 5.38 13.74 -12.17
CA GLU A 86 6.26 13.02 -13.09
C GLU A 86 5.59 12.86 -14.46
N LEU A 87 4.36 12.39 -14.53
CA LEU A 87 3.62 12.25 -15.80
C LEU A 87 3.46 13.60 -16.51
N HIS A 88 3.14 14.65 -15.77
CA HIS A 88 3.06 16.01 -16.31
C HIS A 88 4.39 16.52 -16.86
N GLN A 89 5.50 16.30 -16.13
CA GLN A 89 6.83 16.70 -16.58
C GLN A 89 7.22 15.95 -17.86
N LEU A 90 6.95 14.66 -17.94
CA LEU A 90 7.26 13.84 -19.12
C LEU A 90 6.40 14.19 -20.32
N SER A 91 5.12 14.56 -20.13
CA SER A 91 4.25 14.99 -21.23
C SER A 91 4.68 16.30 -21.90
N ARG A 92 5.53 17.09 -21.24
CA ARG A 92 6.08 18.36 -21.78
C ARG A 92 7.40 18.19 -22.51
N GLN A 93 7.99 17.00 -22.51
CA GLN A 93 9.21 16.72 -23.25
C GLN A 93 8.88 16.50 -24.73
N SER A 94 9.84 16.80 -25.60
CA SER A 94 9.69 16.56 -27.05
C SER A 94 9.70 15.06 -27.41
N SER A 95 10.41 14.26 -26.61
CA SER A 95 10.45 12.80 -26.76
C SER A 95 10.86 12.15 -25.43
N VAL A 96 10.26 11.02 -25.11
CA VAL A 96 10.56 10.24 -23.91
C VAL A 96 11.05 8.84 -24.30
N PRO A 97 12.16 8.34 -23.72
CA PRO A 97 12.68 7.03 -24.06
C PRO A 97 11.64 5.93 -23.89
N ARG A 98 11.50 5.07 -24.89
CA ARG A 98 10.53 3.95 -24.88
C ARG A 98 10.72 3.00 -23.69
N ALA A 99 11.95 2.79 -23.23
CA ALA A 99 12.24 1.95 -22.06
C ALA A 99 11.51 2.39 -20.78
N LEU A 100 11.10 3.67 -20.69
CA LEU A 100 10.30 4.16 -19.55
C LEU A 100 8.81 3.83 -19.67
N LYS A 101 8.32 3.49 -20.87
CA LYS A 101 6.89 3.28 -21.14
C LYS A 101 6.31 2.17 -20.27
N GLU A 102 6.89 0.99 -20.31
CA GLU A 102 6.41 -0.17 -19.56
C GLU A 102 6.42 0.08 -18.06
N LYS A 103 7.50 0.69 -17.55
CA LYS A 103 7.62 1.06 -16.15
C LYS A 103 6.53 2.06 -15.71
N LEU A 104 6.26 3.07 -16.51
CA LEU A 104 5.21 4.06 -16.23
C LEU A 104 3.83 3.44 -16.34
N GLN A 105 3.58 2.61 -17.35
CA GLN A 105 2.32 1.89 -17.52
C GLN A 105 2.03 1.00 -16.30
N GLY A 106 2.99 0.22 -15.83
CA GLY A 106 2.84 -0.63 -14.65
C GLY A 106 2.54 0.19 -13.38
N ARG A 107 3.26 1.31 -13.17
CA ARG A 107 3.01 2.20 -12.02
C ARG A 107 1.64 2.87 -12.08
N VAL A 108 1.22 3.33 -13.26
CA VAL A 108 -0.11 3.93 -13.45
C VAL A 108 -1.20 2.88 -13.29
N ALA A 109 -1.03 1.67 -13.84
CA ALA A 109 -1.98 0.57 -13.65
C ALA A 109 -2.19 0.25 -12.16
N TRP A 110 -1.10 0.03 -11.43
CA TRP A 110 -1.15 -0.20 -9.99
C TRP A 110 -1.82 0.95 -9.22
N ALA A 111 -1.50 2.21 -9.57
CA ALA A 111 -2.13 3.37 -8.95
C ALA A 111 -3.63 3.45 -9.25
N CYS A 112 -4.04 3.09 -10.47
CA CYS A 112 -5.43 3.09 -10.90
C CYS A 112 -6.31 2.10 -10.14
N ASP A 113 -5.75 0.99 -9.65
CA ASP A 113 -6.49 0.01 -8.85
C ASP A 113 -6.81 0.53 -7.45
N ALA A 114 -6.01 1.49 -6.95
CA ALA A 114 -6.12 2.01 -5.59
C ALA A 114 -6.79 3.38 -5.47
N VAL A 115 -7.07 4.08 -6.58
CA VAL A 115 -7.63 5.44 -6.54
C VAL A 115 -9.08 5.50 -7.05
N SER A 116 -9.78 6.59 -6.71
CA SER A 116 -11.14 6.84 -7.20
C SER A 116 -11.21 6.88 -8.74
N PRO A 117 -12.39 6.60 -9.34
CA PRO A 117 -12.57 6.61 -10.80
C PRO A 117 -12.07 7.90 -11.47
N SER A 118 -12.40 9.06 -10.92
CA SER A 118 -11.96 10.36 -11.46
C SER A 118 -10.44 10.54 -11.48
N ARG A 119 -9.75 10.09 -10.42
CA ARG A 119 -8.29 10.10 -10.36
C ARG A 119 -7.66 9.11 -11.33
N ARG A 120 -8.29 7.95 -11.51
CA ARG A 120 -7.88 6.92 -12.47
C ARG A 120 -7.90 7.47 -13.90
N GLU A 121 -9.02 8.06 -14.32
CA GLU A 121 -9.14 8.68 -15.63
C GLU A 121 -8.09 9.75 -15.86
N LYS A 122 -7.85 10.60 -14.86
CA LYS A 122 -6.82 11.63 -14.94
C LYS A 122 -5.42 11.07 -15.15
N LEU A 123 -5.02 10.03 -14.41
CA LEU A 123 -3.71 9.39 -14.57
C LEU A 123 -3.57 8.76 -15.96
N ARG A 124 -4.61 8.08 -16.46
CA ARG A 124 -4.60 7.46 -17.79
C ARG A 124 -4.49 8.51 -18.89
N ALA A 125 -5.26 9.60 -18.79
CA ALA A 125 -5.18 10.71 -19.74
C ALA A 125 -3.79 11.34 -19.79
N MET A 126 -3.17 11.57 -18.62
CA MET A 126 -1.81 12.11 -18.55
C MET A 126 -0.77 11.16 -19.15
N LEU A 127 -0.88 9.85 -18.90
CA LEU A 127 0.01 8.86 -19.50
C LEU A 127 -0.10 8.82 -21.03
N ALA A 128 -1.33 8.95 -21.56
CA ALA A 128 -1.58 8.96 -22.99
C ALA A 128 -0.98 10.19 -23.71
N GLN A 129 -0.75 11.28 -23.01
CA GLN A 129 -0.16 12.51 -23.54
C GLN A 129 1.38 12.47 -23.64
N ILE A 130 2.04 11.44 -23.12
CA ILE A 130 3.50 11.35 -23.13
C ILE A 130 3.99 10.94 -24.53
N PRO A 131 4.87 11.74 -25.17
CA PRO A 131 5.41 11.46 -26.50
C PRO A 131 6.55 10.43 -26.42
N PHE A 132 6.19 9.16 -26.29
CA PHE A 132 7.20 8.09 -26.32
C PHE A 132 7.82 7.96 -27.70
N ALA A 133 9.15 7.83 -27.77
CA ALA A 133 9.87 7.61 -29.01
C ALA A 133 9.33 6.36 -29.74
N SER A 134 9.16 6.49 -31.04
CA SER A 134 8.83 5.37 -31.92
C SER A 134 9.94 4.32 -31.90
N ALA A 135 9.59 3.08 -32.25
CA ALA A 135 10.55 2.00 -32.37
C ALA A 135 11.46 2.21 -33.57
#